data_7d86e7ad0fe4e0e17eef963f6db3d3a0
#
_entry.id   7d86e7ad0fe4e0e17eef963f6db3d3a0
#
_cell.length_a   1.000
_cell.length_b   1.000
_cell.length_c   1.000
_cell.angle_alpha   90.00
_cell.angle_beta   90.00
_cell.angle_gamma   90.00
#
_symmetry.space_group_name_H-M   'P 1'
#
loop_
_entity.id
_entity.type
_entity.pdbx_description
1 polymer ?
#
loop_
_entity_poly.entity_id
_entity_poly.type
_entity_poly.pdbx_seq_one_letter_code
_entity_poly.pdbx_strand_id
1 'polypeptide(L)'
;DTFDPSHTDKFRPVYHHAPLYGWMNNANGLVYEDEEYHLYYQYNPYGSKWGNMHWGHSISKDLMHWEHLAPAIVRDTLGHIFSGSSIVDQENVAGYGTGTILAFYTSASDKNGQIQCLAYSNDNGRTFTKYDKNPILRSSDRRKDFRDPKVFWYAPGNKWIMIVAADKEMRFYDSEDLKDWNYMSSFGEGYGVQPCQFECPDMVELPVDGDTEHKKWALIV
;
A
#
# COMPACT_ATOMS: atom_id res chain seq x y z
N ASP A 1 -1.09 -18.75 -20.78
CA ASP A 1 0.21 -18.67 -21.42
C ASP A 1 1.27 -18.93 -20.36
N THR A 2 2.15 -19.91 -20.59
CA THR A 2 3.27 -20.19 -19.70
C THR A 2 4.39 -19.21 -20.01
N PHE A 3 4.87 -18.52 -18.96
CA PHE A 3 6.03 -17.65 -19.08
C PHE A 3 7.27 -18.49 -19.50
N ASP A 4 7.94 -18.08 -20.57
CA ASP A 4 9.22 -18.66 -21.01
C ASP A 4 10.36 -17.80 -20.46
N PRO A 5 11.13 -18.27 -19.44
CA PRO A 5 12.24 -17.52 -18.85
C PRO A 5 13.42 -17.31 -19.82
N SER A 6 13.45 -18.02 -20.95
CA SER A 6 14.46 -17.81 -21.99
C SER A 6 14.17 -16.60 -22.88
N HIS A 7 12.97 -16.01 -22.79
CA HIS A 7 12.59 -14.81 -23.55
C HIS A 7 13.26 -13.59 -22.93
N THR A 8 14.38 -13.18 -23.50
CA THR A 8 15.05 -11.93 -23.14
C THR A 8 14.48 -10.79 -23.97
N ASP A 9 13.52 -10.06 -23.42
CA ASP A 9 13.02 -8.84 -24.05
C ASP A 9 14.14 -7.80 -24.16
N LYS A 10 14.29 -7.22 -25.33
CA LYS A 10 15.36 -6.24 -25.64
C LYS A 10 15.43 -5.07 -24.63
N PHE A 11 14.31 -4.70 -24.05
CA PHE A 11 14.20 -3.54 -23.14
C PHE A 11 13.94 -3.94 -21.69
N ARG A 12 14.03 -5.24 -21.34
CA ARG A 12 13.90 -5.65 -19.94
C ARG A 12 15.05 -5.09 -19.12
N PRO A 13 14.79 -4.43 -17.99
CA PRO A 13 15.83 -3.95 -17.08
C PRO A 13 16.74 -5.11 -16.63
N VAL A 14 18.03 -4.83 -16.47
CA VAL A 14 19.02 -5.83 -16.04
C VAL A 14 19.02 -5.97 -14.51
N TYR A 15 18.80 -4.87 -13.77
CA TYR A 15 18.90 -4.86 -12.31
C TYR A 15 17.70 -4.20 -11.59
N HIS A 16 16.85 -3.45 -12.31
CA HIS A 16 15.61 -2.97 -11.76
C HIS A 16 14.56 -4.08 -11.73
N HIS A 17 13.74 -4.11 -10.68
CA HIS A 17 12.61 -5.03 -10.62
C HIS A 17 11.66 -4.78 -11.80
N ALA A 18 11.23 -5.87 -12.43
CA ALA A 18 10.21 -5.86 -13.48
C ALA A 18 9.39 -7.15 -13.36
N PRO A 19 8.07 -7.13 -13.61
CA PRO A 19 7.28 -8.36 -13.57
C PRO A 19 7.72 -9.32 -14.67
N LEU A 20 7.44 -10.60 -14.50
CA LEU A 20 7.73 -11.60 -15.53
C LEU A 20 7.02 -11.29 -16.84
N TYR A 21 5.79 -10.81 -16.75
CA TYR A 21 4.93 -10.39 -17.88
C TYR A 21 3.85 -9.42 -17.39
N GLY A 22 3.08 -8.86 -18.33
CA GLY A 22 1.95 -8.01 -18.01
C GLY A 22 2.32 -6.55 -17.77
N TRP A 23 1.44 -5.82 -17.08
CA TRP A 23 1.61 -4.42 -16.73
C TRP A 23 1.98 -4.26 -15.25
N MET A 24 2.92 -3.40 -14.97
CA MET A 24 3.29 -2.99 -13.61
C MET A 24 3.37 -1.48 -13.52
N ASN A 25 2.94 -0.90 -12.38
CA ASN A 25 3.24 0.48 -12.00
C ASN A 25 3.63 0.55 -10.51
N ASN A 26 2.94 1.30 -9.67
CA ASN A 26 3.36 1.64 -8.31
C ASN A 26 3.76 0.43 -7.45
N ALA A 27 4.86 0.58 -6.71
CA ALA A 27 5.17 -0.29 -5.58
C ALA A 27 4.15 -0.09 -4.45
N ASN A 28 3.81 -1.15 -3.75
CA ASN A 28 2.82 -1.15 -2.68
C ASN A 28 3.31 -2.00 -1.52
N GLY A 29 2.77 -1.78 -0.33
CA GLY A 29 2.85 -2.70 0.79
C GLY A 29 4.26 -3.15 1.16
N LEU A 30 5.28 -2.30 0.96
CA LEU A 30 6.67 -2.64 1.27
C LEU A 30 6.79 -3.00 2.74
N VAL A 31 7.30 -4.21 3.01
CA VAL A 31 7.51 -4.70 4.37
C VAL A 31 8.76 -5.61 4.42
N TYR A 32 9.46 -5.57 5.53
CA TYR A 32 10.57 -6.49 5.84
C TYR A 32 10.18 -7.33 7.04
N GLU A 33 10.10 -8.63 6.86
CA GLU A 33 9.76 -9.59 7.90
C GLU A 33 10.45 -10.92 7.63
N ASP A 34 10.88 -11.60 8.69
CA ASP A 34 11.52 -12.92 8.63
C ASP A 34 12.68 -12.99 7.62
N GLU A 35 13.55 -11.96 7.66
CA GLU A 35 14.74 -11.82 6.78
C GLU A 35 14.42 -11.69 5.29
N GLU A 36 13.18 -11.34 4.92
CA GLU A 36 12.75 -11.12 3.54
C GLU A 36 12.15 -9.73 3.34
N TYR A 37 12.53 -9.07 2.23
CA TYR A 37 11.89 -7.88 1.72
C TYR A 37 10.73 -8.29 0.84
N HIS A 38 9.52 -7.83 1.15
CA HIS A 38 8.35 -8.02 0.32
C HIS A 38 8.09 -6.77 -0.50
N LEU A 39 8.00 -6.93 -1.81
CA LEU A 39 7.58 -5.92 -2.76
C LEU A 39 6.26 -6.36 -3.37
N TYR A 40 5.19 -5.71 -2.98
CA TYR A 40 3.94 -5.80 -3.73
C TYR A 40 3.90 -4.65 -4.74
N TYR A 41 3.11 -4.79 -5.81
CA TYR A 41 3.03 -3.78 -6.86
C TYR A 41 1.72 -3.86 -7.61
N GLN A 42 1.29 -2.73 -8.16
CA GLN A 42 0.15 -2.67 -9.07
C GLN A 42 0.41 -3.55 -10.28
N TYR A 43 -0.47 -4.51 -10.53
CA TYR A 43 -0.22 -5.56 -11.51
C TYR A 43 -1.46 -5.91 -12.33
N ASN A 44 -1.32 -5.90 -13.66
CA ASN A 44 -2.27 -6.53 -14.56
C ASN A 44 -1.63 -7.78 -15.21
N PRO A 45 -2.01 -8.99 -14.75
CA PRO A 45 -1.45 -10.23 -15.30
C PRO A 45 -2.01 -10.61 -16.68
N TYR A 46 -3.02 -9.89 -17.18
CA TYR A 46 -3.74 -10.28 -18.40
C TYR A 46 -3.35 -9.48 -19.64
N GLY A 47 -2.48 -8.49 -19.50
CA GLY A 47 -2.06 -7.67 -20.64
C GLY A 47 -1.08 -6.58 -20.30
N SER A 48 -0.55 -5.93 -21.33
CA SER A 48 0.50 -4.91 -21.25
C SER A 48 -0.03 -3.47 -21.11
N LYS A 49 -1.27 -3.31 -20.69
CA LYS A 49 -1.91 -2.00 -20.46
C LYS A 49 -2.48 -1.95 -19.05
N TRP A 50 -2.60 -0.74 -18.53
CA TRP A 50 -3.30 -0.50 -17.28
C TRP A 50 -4.72 -1.07 -17.31
N GLY A 51 -5.11 -1.76 -16.26
CA GLY A 51 -6.42 -2.37 -16.08
C GLY A 51 -6.33 -3.62 -15.20
N ASN A 52 -7.44 -4.18 -14.79
CA ASN A 52 -7.52 -5.40 -13.98
C ASN A 52 -6.54 -5.45 -12.79
N MET A 53 -6.39 -4.32 -12.08
CA MET A 53 -5.36 -4.19 -11.05
C MET A 53 -5.49 -5.19 -9.91
N HIS A 54 -4.36 -5.84 -9.63
CA HIS A 54 -4.08 -6.73 -8.52
C HIS A 54 -2.85 -6.19 -7.79
N TRP A 55 -2.52 -6.73 -6.63
CA TRP A 55 -1.17 -6.65 -6.10
C TRP A 55 -0.38 -7.87 -6.57
N GLY A 56 0.57 -7.65 -7.47
CA GLY A 56 1.66 -8.58 -7.76
C GLY A 56 2.58 -8.71 -6.55
N HIS A 57 3.42 -9.74 -6.51
CA HIS A 57 4.29 -10.00 -5.37
C HIS A 57 5.65 -10.51 -5.79
N SER A 58 6.68 -9.96 -5.20
CA SER A 58 8.04 -10.47 -5.27
C SER A 58 8.73 -10.35 -3.91
N ILE A 59 9.66 -11.25 -3.64
CA ILE A 59 10.47 -11.25 -2.42
C ILE A 59 11.95 -11.17 -2.75
N SER A 60 12.73 -10.62 -1.81
CA SER A 60 14.18 -10.52 -1.94
C SER A 60 14.84 -10.56 -0.56
N LYS A 61 16.08 -11.09 -0.51
CA LYS A 61 16.93 -11.00 0.70
C LYS A 61 17.94 -9.85 0.65
N ASP A 62 18.15 -9.26 -0.52
CA ASP A 62 19.21 -8.27 -0.77
C ASP A 62 18.75 -7.04 -1.58
N LEU A 63 17.47 -6.95 -1.95
CA LEU A 63 16.86 -5.91 -2.78
C LEU A 63 17.39 -5.86 -4.23
N MET A 64 18.22 -6.83 -4.63
CA MET A 64 18.80 -6.93 -5.98
C MET A 64 18.25 -8.14 -6.73
N HIS A 65 18.18 -9.29 -6.04
CA HIS A 65 17.67 -10.53 -6.61
C HIS A 65 16.26 -10.79 -6.10
N TRP A 66 15.32 -10.90 -7.04
CA TRP A 66 13.90 -11.01 -6.74
C TRP A 66 13.34 -12.35 -7.19
N GLU A 67 12.64 -13.00 -6.28
CA GLU A 67 11.81 -14.15 -6.58
C GLU A 67 10.36 -13.68 -6.79
N HIS A 68 9.76 -14.03 -7.93
CA HIS A 68 8.39 -13.69 -8.26
C HIS A 68 7.43 -14.74 -7.71
N LEU A 69 6.40 -14.28 -7.04
CA LEU A 69 5.35 -15.13 -6.46
C LEU A 69 4.01 -14.89 -7.16
N ALA A 70 3.01 -15.69 -6.79
CA ALA A 70 1.64 -15.45 -7.23
C ALA A 70 1.14 -14.08 -6.75
N PRO A 71 0.19 -13.42 -7.46
CA PRO A 71 -0.42 -12.19 -6.98
C PRO A 71 -0.97 -12.34 -5.55
N ALA A 72 -0.59 -11.43 -4.66
CA ALA A 72 -0.92 -11.50 -3.25
C ALA A 72 -2.40 -11.12 -2.97
N ILE A 73 -2.89 -10.06 -3.63
CA ILE A 73 -4.27 -9.60 -3.50
C ILE A 73 -4.89 -9.47 -4.89
N VAL A 74 -5.88 -10.30 -5.18
CA VAL A 74 -6.57 -10.28 -6.48
C VAL A 74 -7.82 -9.41 -6.43
N ARG A 75 -8.15 -8.77 -7.55
CA ARG A 75 -9.41 -8.02 -7.68
C ARG A 75 -10.63 -8.92 -7.45
N ASP A 76 -11.72 -8.30 -7.00
CA ASP A 76 -12.99 -8.97 -6.75
C ASP A 76 -14.19 -8.10 -7.13
N THR A 77 -15.36 -8.42 -6.57
CA THR A 77 -16.59 -7.67 -6.82
C THR A 77 -16.62 -6.26 -6.22
N LEU A 78 -15.74 -5.94 -5.26
CA LEU A 78 -15.59 -4.57 -4.74
C LEU A 78 -14.88 -3.68 -5.74
N GLY A 79 -13.91 -4.20 -6.49
CA GLY A 79 -13.24 -3.43 -7.53
C GLY A 79 -11.80 -3.87 -7.82
N HIS A 80 -11.07 -2.99 -8.50
CA HIS A 80 -9.63 -3.08 -8.71
C HIS A 80 -8.88 -2.90 -7.38
N ILE A 81 -7.73 -3.53 -7.23
CA ILE A 81 -6.86 -3.35 -6.08
C ILE A 81 -5.83 -2.27 -6.41
N PHE A 82 -6.06 -1.06 -5.91
CA PHE A 82 -5.17 0.10 -6.07
C PHE A 82 -4.09 0.12 -4.99
N SER A 83 -3.26 1.16 -5.00
CA SER A 83 -2.12 1.31 -4.11
C SER A 83 -2.48 1.34 -2.62
N GLY A 84 -1.47 1.13 -1.80
CA GLY A 84 -1.57 1.13 -0.35
C GLY A 84 -0.28 0.69 0.33
N SER A 85 -0.36 0.39 1.60
CA SER A 85 0.77 0.05 2.47
C SER A 85 0.56 -1.23 3.26
N SER A 86 1.63 -1.78 3.82
CA SER A 86 1.55 -2.90 4.76
C SER A 86 2.27 -2.57 6.06
N ILE A 87 1.86 -3.25 7.12
CA ILE A 87 2.53 -3.25 8.43
C ILE A 87 2.60 -4.67 8.96
N VAL A 88 3.50 -4.92 9.91
CA VAL A 88 3.52 -6.14 10.71
C VAL A 88 2.87 -5.86 12.06
N ASP A 89 1.80 -6.57 12.38
CA ASP A 89 1.07 -6.43 13.65
C ASP A 89 1.71 -7.31 14.73
N GLN A 90 2.80 -6.81 15.31
CA GLN A 90 3.56 -7.54 16.34
C GLN A 90 2.80 -7.71 17.65
N GLU A 91 1.90 -6.80 17.95
CA GLU A 91 1.14 -6.79 19.22
C GLU A 91 -0.25 -7.46 19.07
N ASN A 92 -0.58 -7.98 17.89
CA ASN A 92 -1.90 -8.56 17.61
C ASN A 92 -3.06 -7.59 17.85
N VAL A 93 -2.88 -6.33 17.51
CA VAL A 93 -3.88 -5.25 17.68
C VAL A 93 -5.13 -5.54 16.85
N ALA A 94 -4.94 -6.02 15.63
CA ALA A 94 -6.05 -6.37 14.74
C ALA A 94 -6.71 -7.73 15.09
N GLY A 95 -6.13 -8.54 15.99
CA GLY A 95 -6.71 -9.79 16.46
C GLY A 95 -6.64 -10.96 15.49
N TYR A 96 -5.66 -10.95 14.54
CA TYR A 96 -5.43 -12.05 13.60
C TYR A 96 -4.23 -12.94 13.96
N GLY A 97 -3.50 -12.60 15.01
CA GLY A 97 -2.29 -13.27 15.49
C GLY A 97 -1.09 -12.33 15.50
N THR A 98 -0.13 -12.59 16.40
CA THR A 98 1.14 -11.86 16.49
C THR A 98 1.96 -12.09 15.21
N GLY A 99 2.56 -11.02 14.66
CA GLY A 99 3.35 -11.09 13.44
C GLY A 99 2.54 -11.17 12.15
N THR A 100 1.21 -11.02 12.23
CA THR A 100 0.35 -10.95 11.03
C THR A 100 0.74 -9.73 10.18
N ILE A 101 0.95 -9.94 8.89
CA ILE A 101 1.11 -8.83 7.94
C ILE A 101 -0.27 -8.33 7.54
N LEU A 102 -0.53 -7.04 7.79
CA LEU A 102 -1.75 -6.35 7.41
C LEU A 102 -1.49 -5.50 6.17
N ALA A 103 -2.31 -5.65 5.15
CA ALA A 103 -2.28 -4.84 3.93
C ALA A 103 -3.50 -3.91 3.90
N PHE A 104 -3.25 -2.60 3.84
CA PHE A 104 -4.26 -1.56 3.66
C PHE A 104 -4.20 -1.10 2.20
N TYR A 105 -5.29 -1.19 1.49
CA TYR A 105 -5.34 -0.91 0.06
C TYR A 105 -6.62 -0.19 -0.33
N THR A 106 -6.59 0.48 -1.46
CA THR A 106 -7.81 1.05 -2.05
C THR A 106 -8.47 0.04 -2.97
N SER A 107 -9.74 -0.23 -2.77
CA SER A 107 -10.57 -0.90 -3.75
C SER A 107 -11.33 0.14 -4.57
N ALA A 108 -11.26 0.05 -5.92
CA ALA A 108 -11.82 1.05 -6.82
C ALA A 108 -12.76 0.44 -7.87
N SER A 109 -13.97 0.98 -7.96
CA SER A 109 -14.95 0.60 -8.97
C SER A 109 -15.96 1.72 -9.25
N ASP A 110 -16.61 1.68 -10.40
CA ASP A 110 -17.67 2.64 -10.76
C ASP A 110 -18.82 2.62 -9.73
N LYS A 111 -19.11 1.45 -9.16
CA LYS A 111 -20.21 1.26 -8.21
C LYS A 111 -19.88 1.83 -6.83
N ASN A 112 -18.68 1.60 -6.33
CA ASN A 112 -18.31 1.89 -4.95
C ASN A 112 -17.45 3.17 -4.80
N GLY A 113 -16.95 3.72 -5.93
CA GLY A 113 -15.88 4.71 -5.91
C GLY A 113 -14.58 4.12 -5.40
N GLN A 114 -13.79 4.93 -4.72
CA GLN A 114 -12.53 4.54 -4.08
C GLN A 114 -12.76 4.41 -2.57
N ILE A 115 -12.51 3.23 -2.04
CA ILE A 115 -12.77 2.85 -0.64
C ILE A 115 -11.57 2.13 -0.07
N GLN A 116 -11.25 2.36 1.22
CA GLN A 116 -10.10 1.71 1.85
C GLN A 116 -10.50 0.36 2.42
N CYS A 117 -9.66 -0.62 2.19
CA CYS A 117 -9.87 -2.01 2.56
C CYS A 117 -8.67 -2.57 3.31
N LEU A 118 -8.91 -3.65 4.06
CA LEU A 118 -7.93 -4.41 4.82
C LEU A 118 -7.87 -5.85 4.29
N ALA A 119 -6.65 -6.38 4.22
CA ALA A 119 -6.40 -7.82 4.09
C ALA A 119 -5.28 -8.21 5.06
N TYR A 120 -5.22 -9.48 5.45
CA TYR A 120 -4.24 -9.99 6.40
C TYR A 120 -3.61 -11.29 5.92
N SER A 121 -2.36 -11.52 6.32
CA SER A 121 -1.58 -12.70 5.99
C SER A 121 -0.96 -13.31 7.25
N ASN A 122 -1.14 -14.63 7.41
CA ASN A 122 -0.54 -15.43 8.49
C ASN A 122 0.51 -16.42 7.96
N ASP A 123 0.96 -16.24 6.72
CA ASP A 123 1.94 -17.08 6.06
C ASP A 123 3.12 -16.26 5.53
N ASN A 124 3.55 -15.29 6.33
CA ASN A 124 4.63 -14.36 5.99
C ASN A 124 4.41 -13.66 4.63
N GLY A 125 3.22 -13.08 4.44
CA GLY A 125 2.91 -12.28 3.26
C GLY A 125 2.73 -13.04 1.95
N ARG A 126 2.73 -14.39 1.95
CA ARG A 126 2.57 -15.20 0.75
C ARG A 126 1.18 -15.13 0.17
N THR A 127 0.18 -15.20 1.05
CA THR A 127 -1.24 -15.08 0.69
C THR A 127 -1.99 -14.15 1.63
N PHE A 128 -3.01 -13.47 1.12
CA PHE A 128 -3.83 -12.56 1.92
C PHE A 128 -5.30 -12.98 1.93
N THR A 129 -5.88 -12.96 3.11
CA THR A 129 -7.33 -13.06 3.32
C THR A 129 -7.90 -11.66 3.46
N LYS A 130 -8.87 -11.31 2.64
CA LYS A 130 -9.56 -10.01 2.74
C LYS A 130 -10.45 -9.98 3.97
N TYR A 131 -10.47 -8.84 4.67
CA TYR A 131 -11.35 -8.63 5.80
C TYR A 131 -12.82 -8.71 5.36
N ASP A 132 -13.62 -9.50 6.07
CA ASP A 132 -15.00 -9.81 5.70
C ASP A 132 -15.96 -8.61 5.81
N LYS A 133 -15.59 -7.62 6.64
CA LYS A 133 -16.35 -6.37 6.81
C LYS A 133 -15.81 -5.19 6.00
N ASN A 134 -14.97 -5.44 4.98
CA ASN A 134 -14.54 -4.37 4.08
C ASN A 134 -15.74 -3.63 3.44
N PRO A 135 -15.64 -2.34 3.25
CA PRO A 135 -14.49 -1.47 3.49
C PRO A 135 -14.37 -0.99 4.93
N ILE A 136 -13.13 -0.72 5.35
CA ILE A 136 -12.82 -0.13 6.67
C ILE A 136 -12.94 1.40 6.70
N LEU A 137 -12.88 2.06 5.52
CA LEU A 137 -13.02 3.51 5.43
C LEU A 137 -13.62 3.94 4.09
N ARG A 138 -14.54 4.91 4.14
CA ARG A 138 -15.13 5.56 2.98
C ARG A 138 -14.98 7.08 3.08
N SER A 139 -14.94 7.78 1.94
CA SER A 139 -15.03 9.24 1.92
C SER A 139 -16.41 9.69 2.42
N SER A 140 -16.45 10.51 3.47
CA SER A 140 -17.69 11.04 4.04
C SER A 140 -18.36 12.08 3.15
N ASP A 141 -17.57 12.78 2.34
CA ASP A 141 -17.98 13.85 1.43
C ASP A 141 -17.95 13.45 -0.07
N ARG A 142 -17.83 12.13 -0.33
CA ARG A 142 -17.87 11.54 -1.68
C ARG A 142 -16.79 12.10 -2.61
N ARG A 143 -15.56 12.31 -2.11
CA ARG A 143 -14.42 12.67 -2.96
C ARG A 143 -14.29 11.68 -4.10
N LYS A 144 -13.99 12.19 -5.29
CA LYS A 144 -13.78 11.35 -6.48
C LYS A 144 -12.52 10.52 -6.32
N ASP A 145 -11.47 11.16 -5.87
CA ASP A 145 -10.17 10.57 -5.63
C ASP A 145 -9.92 10.48 -4.12
N PHE A 146 -10.00 9.25 -3.58
CA PHE A 146 -9.85 8.94 -2.17
C PHE A 146 -9.12 7.62 -2.02
N ARG A 147 -7.77 7.65 -2.03
CA ARG A 147 -6.94 6.47 -2.22
C ARG A 147 -5.58 6.50 -1.56
N ASP A 148 -4.84 5.39 -1.74
CA ASP A 148 -3.44 5.19 -1.38
C ASP A 148 -3.21 5.28 0.15
N PRO A 149 -3.83 4.40 0.96
CA PRO A 149 -3.70 4.46 2.41
C PRO A 149 -2.28 4.12 2.86
N LYS A 150 -1.64 5.04 3.58
CA LYS A 150 -0.40 4.79 4.31
C LYS A 150 -0.70 4.65 5.80
N VAL A 151 -0.39 3.49 6.37
CA VAL A 151 -0.59 3.20 7.79
C VAL A 151 0.76 3.10 8.49
N PHE A 152 0.88 3.72 9.68
CA PHE A 152 2.07 3.65 10.52
C PHE A 152 1.72 3.90 12.00
N TRP A 153 2.61 3.46 12.88
CA TRP A 153 2.51 3.73 14.31
C TRP A 153 3.07 5.12 14.63
N TYR A 154 2.26 5.95 15.29
CA TYR A 154 2.65 7.26 15.77
C TYR A 154 2.95 7.22 17.27
N ALA A 155 4.21 6.96 17.61
CA ALA A 155 4.65 6.77 18.99
C ALA A 155 4.35 7.94 19.93
N PRO A 156 4.51 9.24 19.54
CA PRO A 156 4.18 10.35 20.43
C PRO A 156 2.71 10.41 20.84
N GLY A 157 1.80 9.92 19.99
CA GLY A 157 0.37 9.87 20.27
C GLY A 157 -0.13 8.50 20.74
N ASN A 158 0.73 7.49 20.79
CA ASN A 158 0.41 6.11 21.15
C ASN A 158 -0.81 5.57 20.37
N LYS A 159 -0.78 5.69 19.04
CA LYS A 159 -1.88 5.30 18.16
C LYS A 159 -1.44 5.00 16.73
N TRP A 160 -2.26 4.26 16.03
CA TRP A 160 -2.11 4.04 14.60
C TRP A 160 -2.65 5.23 13.82
N ILE A 161 -1.94 5.63 12.78
CA ILE A 161 -2.34 6.69 11.86
C ILE A 161 -2.48 6.11 10.45
N MET A 162 -3.55 6.48 9.76
CA MET A 162 -3.71 6.29 8.32
C MET A 162 -3.75 7.65 7.63
N ILE A 163 -2.94 7.81 6.60
CA ILE A 163 -3.01 8.94 5.68
C ILE A 163 -3.64 8.46 4.38
N VAL A 164 -4.62 9.21 3.86
CA VAL A 164 -5.26 8.91 2.58
C VAL A 164 -5.22 10.15 1.70
N ALA A 165 -4.84 9.99 0.45
CA ALA A 165 -4.94 11.05 -0.55
C ALA A 165 -6.41 11.31 -0.90
N ALA A 166 -6.85 12.57 -0.78
CA ALA A 166 -8.22 13.00 -1.01
C ALA A 166 -8.23 14.23 -1.94
N ASP A 167 -8.18 14.01 -3.25
CA ASP A 167 -8.00 15.04 -4.28
C ASP A 167 -6.70 15.84 -4.06
N LYS A 168 -6.77 17.04 -3.50
CA LYS A 168 -5.64 17.97 -3.29
C LYS A 168 -5.26 18.12 -1.83
N GLU A 169 -5.74 17.23 -0.97
CA GLU A 169 -5.39 17.20 0.44
C GLU A 169 -5.03 15.78 0.88
N MET A 170 -4.28 15.67 1.95
CA MET A 170 -4.06 14.44 2.70
C MET A 170 -4.97 14.44 3.91
N ARG A 171 -5.72 13.36 4.11
CA ARG A 171 -6.58 13.17 5.28
C ARG A 171 -5.94 12.21 6.26
N PHE A 172 -5.94 12.60 7.51
CA PHE A 172 -5.38 11.83 8.61
C PHE A 172 -6.51 11.23 9.44
N TYR A 173 -6.36 9.95 9.72
CA TYR A 173 -7.27 9.17 10.56
C TYR A 173 -6.47 8.47 11.64
N ASP A 174 -7.06 8.26 12.82
CA ASP A 174 -6.48 7.41 13.86
C ASP A 174 -7.30 6.15 14.13
N SER A 175 -6.65 5.14 14.69
CA SER A 175 -7.27 3.88 15.07
C SER A 175 -6.56 3.28 16.28
N GLU A 176 -7.33 2.57 17.12
CA GLU A 176 -6.81 1.76 18.22
C GLU A 176 -6.78 0.26 17.87
N ASP A 177 -7.53 -0.16 16.84
CA ASP A 177 -7.73 -1.58 16.48
C ASP A 177 -7.38 -1.93 15.02
N LEU A 178 -6.88 -0.95 14.24
CA LEU A 178 -6.52 -1.07 12.81
C LEU A 178 -7.71 -1.39 11.87
N LYS A 179 -8.94 -1.31 12.37
CA LYS A 179 -10.18 -1.60 11.63
C LYS A 179 -11.14 -0.42 11.60
N ASP A 180 -11.32 0.23 12.75
CA ASP A 180 -12.17 1.39 12.90
C ASP A 180 -11.31 2.66 12.89
N TRP A 181 -11.61 3.60 11.98
CA TRP A 181 -10.81 4.78 11.71
C TRP A 181 -11.58 6.06 11.94
N ASN A 182 -11.05 6.95 12.79
CA ASN A 182 -11.63 8.23 13.12
C ASN A 182 -10.91 9.37 12.40
N TYR A 183 -11.64 10.27 11.76
CA TYR A 183 -11.06 11.45 11.12
C TYR A 183 -10.42 12.37 12.15
N MET A 184 -9.21 12.82 11.90
CA MET A 184 -8.47 13.76 12.75
C MET A 184 -8.35 15.14 12.13
N SER A 185 -7.77 15.21 10.93
CA SER A 185 -7.41 16.46 10.26
C SER A 185 -7.13 16.25 8.79
N SER A 186 -6.93 17.34 8.06
CA SER A 186 -6.39 17.32 6.70
C SER A 186 -5.28 18.36 6.52
N PHE A 187 -4.45 18.16 5.49
CA PHE A 187 -3.39 19.08 5.10
C PHE A 187 -3.17 19.01 3.60
N GLY A 188 -2.79 20.14 2.99
CA GLY A 188 -2.33 20.21 1.60
C GLY A 188 -3.15 21.16 0.73
N GLU A 189 -4.45 21.27 0.90
CA GLU A 189 -5.25 22.22 0.13
C GLU A 189 -4.78 23.66 0.38
N GLY A 190 -4.42 24.38 -0.69
CA GLY A 190 -3.87 25.74 -0.62
C GLY A 190 -2.37 25.83 -0.32
N TYR A 191 -1.67 24.71 -0.11
CA TYR A 191 -0.24 24.65 0.12
C TYR A 191 0.50 24.06 -1.07
N GLY A 192 1.69 24.61 -1.41
CA GLY A 192 2.54 24.11 -2.48
C GLY A 192 1.95 24.30 -3.88
N VAL A 193 2.35 23.44 -4.81
CA VAL A 193 1.90 23.47 -6.21
C VAL A 193 0.61 22.69 -6.34
N GLN A 194 -0.49 23.35 -6.68
CA GLN A 194 -1.86 22.80 -6.65
C GLN A 194 -2.46 22.30 -7.98
N PRO A 195 -1.77 22.27 -9.14
CA PRO A 195 -2.41 21.84 -10.40
C PRO A 195 -2.62 20.34 -10.51
N CYS A 196 -1.89 19.53 -9.74
CA CYS A 196 -2.00 18.07 -9.74
C CYS A 196 -2.77 17.57 -8.52
N GLN A 197 -3.29 16.36 -8.66
CA GLN A 197 -3.83 15.56 -7.57
C GLN A 197 -2.68 14.97 -6.75
N PHE A 198 -2.89 14.80 -5.46
CA PHE A 198 -1.97 14.09 -4.60
C PHE A 198 -2.20 12.57 -4.66
N GLU A 199 -1.12 11.81 -4.60
CA GLU A 199 -1.13 10.35 -4.66
C GLU A 199 -0.03 9.75 -3.76
N CYS A 200 -0.19 8.49 -3.38
CA CYS A 200 0.84 7.67 -2.74
C CYS A 200 1.54 8.36 -1.55
N PRO A 201 0.82 8.87 -0.54
CA PRO A 201 1.45 9.56 0.59
C PRO A 201 2.39 8.61 1.34
N ASP A 202 3.51 9.17 1.80
CA ASP A 202 4.35 8.53 2.81
C ASP A 202 4.70 9.54 3.90
N MET A 203 4.92 9.06 5.11
CA MET A 203 5.30 9.89 6.24
C MET A 203 6.36 9.20 7.07
N VAL A 204 7.51 9.85 7.20
CA VAL A 204 8.66 9.30 7.90
C VAL A 204 9.22 10.31 8.90
N GLU A 205 9.73 9.80 10.02
CA GLU A 205 10.45 10.61 11.00
C GLU A 205 11.93 10.60 10.66
N LEU A 206 12.51 11.77 10.43
CA LEU A 206 13.89 11.93 10.00
C LEU A 206 14.68 12.82 10.98
N PRO A 207 15.96 12.48 11.26
CA PRO A 207 16.84 13.35 12.02
C PRO A 207 17.14 14.63 11.25
N VAL A 208 17.18 15.77 11.94
CA VAL A 208 17.56 17.06 11.36
C VAL A 208 19.08 17.17 11.41
N ASP A 209 19.71 17.37 10.25
CA ASP A 209 21.19 17.52 10.11
C ASP A 209 21.97 16.36 10.75
N GLY A 210 21.39 15.16 10.80
CA GLY A 210 22.00 13.97 11.39
C GLY A 210 21.87 13.88 12.91
N ASP A 211 21.21 14.83 13.56
CA ASP A 211 20.95 14.82 15.00
C ASP A 211 19.76 13.90 15.31
N THR A 212 20.03 12.73 15.90
CA THR A 212 19.03 11.70 16.24
C THR A 212 18.11 12.10 17.39
N GLU A 213 18.49 13.09 18.21
CA GLU A 213 17.66 13.62 19.29
C GLU A 213 16.70 14.71 18.81
N HIS A 214 17.00 15.30 17.65
CA HIS A 214 16.17 16.33 17.02
C HIS A 214 15.62 15.79 15.70
N LYS A 215 14.37 15.33 15.71
CA LYS A 215 13.70 14.73 14.54
C LYS A 215 12.50 15.56 14.09
N LYS A 216 12.15 15.43 12.83
CA LYS A 216 10.94 16.00 12.23
C LYS A 216 10.25 14.97 11.36
N TRP A 217 8.93 15.07 11.30
CA TRP A 217 8.13 14.30 10.36
C TRP A 217 8.14 14.95 9.00
N ALA A 218 8.46 14.18 7.96
CA ALA A 218 8.39 14.59 6.57
C ALA A 218 7.21 13.86 5.90
N LEU A 219 6.27 14.63 5.36
CA LEU A 219 5.20 14.12 4.51
C LEU A 219 5.66 14.23 3.06
N ILE A 220 5.60 13.12 2.35
CA ILE A 220 5.96 12.98 0.93
C ILE A 220 4.68 12.64 0.18
N VAL A 221 4.43 13.34 -0.94
CA VAL A 221 3.26 13.15 -1.80
C VAL A 221 3.63 13.37 -3.26
#